data_1b527610eecf2633ad100fe251b205e4
#
_entry.id   1b527610eecf2633ad100fe251b205e4
#
_cell.length_a   1.000
_cell.length_b   1.000
_cell.length_c   1.000
_cell.angle_alpha   90.00
_cell.angle_beta   90.00
_cell.angle_gamma   90.00
#
_symmetry.space_group_name_H-M   'P 1'
#
loop_
_entity.id
_entity.type
_entity.pdbx_description
1 polymer ?
#
loop_
_entity_poly.entity_id
_entity_poly.type
_entity_poly.pdbx_seq_one_letter_code
_entity_poly.pdbx_strand_id
1 'polypeptide(L)'
;MAKGELTLEFDEQDLERIYKALDRLDQIQRDAMVLKGFQEAARLVKRKGKAALKTTMSKEPWNVEMRQRMAAQRGGSLVNSIGIKTIKKKGKVHIGFKKLGHHAHLVNFGTGKRYKKTTGQYTGSVSKNAPNVGSMFWSNNLSRNEQAIKQKIINSVIASCKKMGWK
;
A
#
# COMPACT_ATOMS: atom_id res chain seq x y z
N MET A 1 -16.91 -2.31 -3.46
CA MET A 1 -15.65 -1.87 -2.82
C MET A 1 -14.68 -1.50 -3.93
N ALA A 2 -14.35 -0.23 -4.09
CA ALA A 2 -13.30 0.16 -5.02
C ALA A 2 -11.96 -0.35 -4.46
N LYS A 3 -11.48 -1.44 -5.00
CA LYS A 3 -10.11 -1.88 -4.80
C LYS A 3 -9.24 -0.83 -5.48
N GLY A 4 -8.50 -0.07 -4.70
CA GLY A 4 -7.44 0.77 -5.25
C GLY A 4 -6.38 -0.15 -5.85
N GLU A 5 -6.53 -0.49 -7.11
CA GLU A 5 -5.59 -1.27 -7.88
C GLU A 5 -4.59 -0.30 -8.49
N LEU A 6 -3.33 -0.49 -8.19
CA LEU A 6 -2.26 0.25 -8.85
C LEU A 6 -1.82 -0.58 -10.07
N THR A 7 -2.08 -0.06 -11.24
CA THR A 7 -1.51 -0.57 -12.49
C THR A 7 -0.20 0.18 -12.74
N LEU A 8 0.89 -0.57 -12.91
CA LEU A 8 2.21 -0.02 -13.25
C LEU A 8 2.46 -0.30 -14.72
N GLU A 9 2.61 0.75 -15.50
CA GLU A 9 3.06 0.66 -16.89
C GLU A 9 4.57 0.93 -16.93
N PHE A 10 5.30 0.01 -17.55
CA PHE A 10 6.74 0.16 -17.77
C PHE A 10 6.96 0.66 -19.18
N ASP A 11 7.87 1.60 -19.34
CA ASP A 11 8.32 2.01 -20.66
C ASP A 11 9.15 0.92 -21.34
N GLU A 12 9.35 1.05 -22.63
CA GLU A 12 10.03 0.06 -23.45
C GLU A 12 11.49 -0.15 -23.01
N GLN A 13 12.16 0.91 -22.59
CA GLN A 13 13.54 0.84 -22.10
C GLN A 13 13.64 0.06 -20.78
N ASP A 14 12.68 0.28 -19.86
CA ASP A 14 12.63 -0.43 -18.60
C ASP A 14 12.33 -1.91 -18.79
N LEU A 15 11.42 -2.25 -19.73
CA LEU A 15 11.14 -3.64 -20.11
C LEU A 15 12.36 -4.31 -20.73
N GLU A 16 13.05 -3.63 -21.65
CA GLU A 16 14.26 -4.16 -22.29
C GLU A 16 15.36 -4.48 -21.25
N ARG A 17 15.56 -3.60 -20.28
CA ARG A 17 16.52 -3.83 -19.18
C ARG A 17 16.16 -5.06 -18.35
N ILE A 18 14.87 -5.25 -18.07
CA ILE A 18 14.38 -6.44 -17.36
C ILE A 18 14.59 -7.69 -18.22
N TYR A 19 14.19 -7.65 -19.47
CA TYR A 19 14.33 -8.80 -20.38
C TYR A 19 15.79 -9.21 -20.56
N LYS A 20 16.70 -8.27 -20.82
CA LYS A 20 18.15 -8.55 -20.90
C LYS A 20 18.68 -9.21 -19.63
N ALA A 21 18.21 -8.78 -18.46
CA ALA A 21 18.60 -9.38 -17.20
C ALA A 21 18.02 -10.78 -16.97
N LEU A 22 16.89 -11.10 -17.58
CA LEU A 22 16.18 -12.39 -17.41
C LEU A 22 16.46 -13.38 -18.55
N ASP A 23 17.04 -12.95 -19.65
CA ASP A 23 17.15 -13.71 -20.90
C ASP A 23 17.82 -15.08 -20.73
N ARG A 24 18.82 -15.15 -19.85
CA ARG A 24 19.59 -16.38 -19.61
C ARG A 24 18.99 -17.30 -18.53
N LEU A 25 17.82 -16.96 -17.96
CA LEU A 25 17.17 -17.72 -16.90
C LEU A 25 16.12 -18.67 -17.48
N ASP A 26 15.94 -19.81 -16.84
CA ASP A 26 14.75 -20.63 -17.09
C ASP A 26 13.49 -19.93 -16.57
N GLN A 27 12.31 -20.41 -16.97
CA GLN A 27 11.03 -19.79 -16.65
C GLN A 27 10.79 -19.72 -15.12
N ILE A 28 11.18 -20.75 -14.39
CA ILE A 28 11.01 -20.82 -12.93
C ILE A 28 11.85 -19.76 -12.24
N GLN A 29 13.09 -19.60 -12.70
CA GLN A 29 14.02 -18.61 -12.18
C GLN A 29 13.54 -17.20 -12.52
N ARG A 30 13.07 -16.96 -13.75
CA ARG A 30 12.47 -15.67 -14.17
C ARG A 30 11.33 -15.27 -13.26
N ASP A 31 10.37 -16.17 -13.06
CA ASP A 31 9.21 -15.92 -12.21
C ASP A 31 9.60 -15.62 -10.75
N ALA A 32 10.57 -16.35 -10.23
CA ALA A 32 11.08 -16.13 -8.88
C ALA A 32 11.74 -14.74 -8.74
N MET A 33 12.53 -14.30 -9.73
CA MET A 33 13.20 -13.00 -9.72
C MET A 33 12.20 -11.84 -9.82
N VAL A 34 11.24 -11.94 -10.74
CA VAL A 34 10.17 -10.95 -10.90
C VAL A 34 9.33 -10.85 -9.63
N LEU A 35 8.94 -11.99 -9.05
CA LEU A 35 8.19 -12.03 -7.79
C LEU A 35 8.95 -11.37 -6.64
N LYS A 36 10.27 -11.56 -6.58
CA LYS A 36 11.15 -10.89 -5.61
C LYS A 36 11.17 -9.39 -5.82
N GLY A 37 11.24 -8.92 -7.08
CA GLY A 37 11.11 -7.50 -7.42
C GLY A 37 9.80 -6.90 -6.88
N PHE A 38 8.69 -7.57 -7.10
CA PHE A 38 7.39 -7.14 -6.57
C PHE A 38 7.34 -7.12 -5.04
N GLN A 39 7.97 -8.09 -4.37
CA GLN A 39 8.05 -8.10 -2.91
C GLN A 39 8.83 -6.90 -2.36
N GLU A 40 9.96 -6.55 -2.97
CA GLU A 40 10.76 -5.39 -2.56
C GLU A 40 10.02 -4.07 -2.81
N ALA A 41 9.34 -3.95 -3.95
CA ALA A 41 8.47 -2.82 -4.22
C ALA A 41 7.32 -2.72 -3.21
N ALA A 42 6.68 -3.83 -2.86
CA ALA A 42 5.63 -3.85 -1.85
C ALA A 42 6.15 -3.44 -0.45
N ARG A 43 7.39 -3.78 -0.10
CA ARG A 43 8.04 -3.29 1.13
C ARG A 43 8.23 -1.77 1.11
N LEU A 44 8.64 -1.22 -0.05
CA LEU A 44 8.76 0.24 -0.24
C LEU A 44 7.39 0.92 -0.05
N VAL A 45 6.36 0.44 -0.75
CA VAL A 45 4.98 0.97 -0.64
C VAL A 45 4.48 0.89 0.79
N LYS A 46 4.70 -0.23 1.49
CA LYS A 46 4.33 -0.39 2.90
C LYS A 46 5.00 0.65 3.79
N ARG A 47 6.29 0.87 3.61
CA ARG A 47 7.07 1.86 4.38
C ARG A 47 6.56 3.27 4.13
N LYS A 48 6.41 3.65 2.86
CA LYS A 48 5.90 4.98 2.46
C LYS A 48 4.44 5.18 2.88
N GLY A 49 3.60 4.16 2.73
CA GLY A 49 2.20 4.20 3.17
C GLY A 49 2.06 4.35 4.69
N LYS A 50 2.91 3.68 5.48
CA LYS A 50 2.96 3.88 6.93
C LYS A 50 3.35 5.31 7.30
N ALA A 51 4.34 5.89 6.63
CA ALA A 51 4.77 7.26 6.85
C ALA A 51 3.66 8.25 6.48
N ALA A 52 3.05 8.11 5.32
CA ALA A 52 1.93 8.95 4.87
C ALA A 52 0.75 8.89 5.85
N LEU A 53 0.39 7.69 6.32
CA LEU A 53 -0.69 7.52 7.30
C LEU A 53 -0.36 8.16 8.65
N LYS A 54 0.88 8.02 9.14
CA LYS A 54 1.33 8.69 10.37
C LYS A 54 1.23 10.22 10.25
N THR A 55 1.67 10.78 9.12
CA THR A 55 1.58 12.22 8.86
C THR A 55 0.11 12.67 8.78
N THR A 56 -0.73 11.90 8.11
CA THR A 56 -2.17 12.17 8.04
C THR A 56 -2.80 12.17 9.43
N MET A 57 -2.50 11.18 10.24
CA MET A 57 -3.08 11.05 11.59
C MET A 57 -2.50 12.05 12.60
N SER A 58 -1.29 12.56 12.40
CA SER A 58 -0.68 13.56 13.31
C SER A 58 -1.29 14.94 13.17
N LYS A 59 -1.88 15.25 12.03
CA LYS A 59 -2.52 16.54 11.75
C LYS A 59 -3.93 16.66 12.31
N GLU A 60 -4.48 15.60 12.88
CA GLU A 60 -5.83 15.62 13.42
C GLU A 60 -5.83 16.04 14.89
N PRO A 61 -6.80 16.89 15.27
CA PRO A 61 -7.11 17.14 16.67
C PRO A 61 -7.88 15.93 17.25
N TRP A 62 -7.35 14.74 17.09
CA TRP A 62 -7.89 13.57 17.76
C TRP A 62 -7.62 13.77 19.24
N ASN A 63 -8.69 13.89 20.00
CA ASN A 63 -8.66 13.89 21.44
C ASN A 63 -7.77 12.71 21.92
N VAL A 64 -6.92 12.96 22.92
CA VAL A 64 -5.96 11.99 23.47
C VAL A 64 -6.68 10.67 23.86
N GLU A 65 -7.89 10.77 24.39
CA GLU A 65 -8.76 9.63 24.72
C GLU A 65 -9.07 8.74 23.51
N MET A 66 -9.33 9.33 22.35
CA MET A 66 -9.65 8.58 21.13
C MET A 66 -8.41 7.87 20.59
N ARG A 67 -7.22 8.49 20.70
CA ARG A 67 -5.95 7.83 20.38
C ARG A 67 -5.69 6.63 21.30
N GLN A 68 -5.95 6.78 22.60
CA GLN A 68 -5.81 5.72 23.59
C GLN A 68 -6.81 4.58 23.36
N ARG A 69 -8.06 4.89 23.06
CA ARG A 69 -9.09 3.89 22.72
C ARG A 69 -8.74 3.13 21.44
N MET A 70 -8.24 3.81 20.42
CA MET A 70 -7.79 3.16 19.18
C MET A 70 -6.52 2.33 19.36
N ALA A 71 -5.62 2.74 20.26
CA ALA A 71 -4.43 1.96 20.61
C ALA A 71 -4.77 0.73 21.46
N ALA A 72 -5.77 0.83 22.32
CA ALA A 72 -6.22 -0.25 23.21
C ALA A 72 -7.15 -1.26 22.50
N GLN A 73 -7.74 -0.92 21.36
CA GLN A 73 -8.52 -1.89 20.59
C GLN A 73 -7.62 -3.03 20.11
N ARG A 74 -8.04 -4.26 20.40
CA ARG A 74 -7.35 -5.51 20.02
C ARG A 74 -6.88 -5.46 18.55
N GLY A 75 -5.59 -5.35 18.32
CA GLY A 75 -5.01 -5.47 16.99
C GLY A 75 -4.09 -4.35 16.53
N GLY A 76 -3.83 -3.37 17.37
CA GLY A 76 -2.87 -2.32 17.05
C GLY A 76 -3.44 -1.21 16.18
N SER A 77 -2.62 -0.19 15.92
CA SER A 77 -3.00 0.97 15.15
C SER A 77 -3.24 0.63 13.67
N LEU A 78 -4.07 1.42 13.00
CA LEU A 78 -4.29 1.33 11.54
C LEU A 78 -2.96 1.27 10.76
N VAL A 79 -1.93 1.98 11.23
CA VAL A 79 -0.57 1.95 10.68
C VAL A 79 0.03 0.53 10.68
N ASN A 80 -0.23 -0.26 11.72
CA ASN A 80 0.28 -1.62 11.83
C ASN A 80 -0.53 -2.63 11.02
N SER A 81 -1.73 -2.27 10.60
CA SER A 81 -2.59 -3.13 9.77
C SER A 81 -2.15 -3.21 8.31
N ILE A 82 -1.24 -2.33 7.85
CA ILE A 82 -0.71 -2.41 6.48
C ILE A 82 0.13 -3.68 6.34
N GLY A 83 -0.30 -4.58 5.47
CA GLY A 83 0.30 -5.89 5.24
C GLY A 83 0.65 -6.14 3.80
N ILE A 84 1.51 -7.14 3.58
CA ILE A 84 1.88 -7.68 2.28
C ILE A 84 1.46 -9.15 2.27
N LYS A 85 0.82 -9.58 1.18
CA LYS A 85 0.46 -10.99 0.94
C LYS A 85 1.01 -11.40 -0.43
N THR A 86 1.91 -12.39 -0.43
CA THR A 86 2.44 -12.99 -1.66
C THR A 86 1.65 -14.23 -2.01
N ILE A 87 1.21 -14.34 -3.26
CA ILE A 87 0.54 -15.50 -3.83
C ILE A 87 1.48 -16.10 -4.86
N LYS A 88 2.40 -16.96 -4.40
CA LYS A 88 3.47 -17.53 -5.23
C LYS A 88 2.92 -18.22 -6.49
N LYS A 89 1.89 -19.08 -6.36
CA LYS A 89 1.27 -19.81 -7.48
C LYS A 89 0.70 -18.90 -8.59
N LYS A 90 0.43 -17.63 -8.30
CA LYS A 90 -0.13 -16.66 -9.24
C LYS A 90 0.86 -15.56 -9.63
N GLY A 91 2.10 -15.60 -9.17
CA GLY A 91 3.08 -14.53 -9.38
C GLY A 91 2.64 -13.15 -8.86
N LYS A 92 1.74 -13.10 -7.86
CA LYS A 92 1.11 -11.85 -7.43
C LYS A 92 1.54 -11.46 -6.02
N VAL A 93 1.72 -10.16 -5.82
CA VAL A 93 1.95 -9.55 -4.50
C VAL A 93 0.87 -8.52 -4.25
N HIS A 94 0.10 -8.72 -3.18
CA HIS A 94 -0.90 -7.78 -2.74
C HIS A 94 -0.38 -6.97 -1.56
N ILE A 95 -0.64 -5.67 -1.59
CA ILE A 95 -0.37 -4.78 -0.47
C ILE A 95 -1.64 -4.02 -0.12
N GLY A 96 -1.93 -3.88 1.17
CA GLY A 96 -3.14 -3.23 1.63
C GLY A 96 -3.34 -3.39 3.12
N PHE A 97 -4.56 -3.13 3.57
CA PHE A 97 -4.91 -3.20 4.98
C PHE A 97 -5.45 -4.60 5.33
N LYS A 98 -4.93 -5.17 6.41
CA LYS A 98 -5.43 -6.42 7.01
C LYS A 98 -6.81 -6.18 7.62
N LYS A 99 -7.47 -7.27 8.08
CA LYS A 99 -8.81 -7.25 8.69
C LYS A 99 -8.97 -6.15 9.76
N LEU A 100 -7.95 -5.91 10.58
CA LEU A 100 -7.95 -4.87 11.62
C LEU A 100 -7.93 -3.43 11.08
N GLY A 101 -7.58 -3.25 9.81
CA GLY A 101 -7.58 -1.97 9.12
C GLY A 101 -8.79 -1.73 8.24
N HIS A 102 -9.92 -2.39 8.50
CA HIS A 102 -11.12 -2.32 7.67
C HIS A 102 -11.67 -0.90 7.49
N HIS A 103 -11.37 0.02 8.42
CA HIS A 103 -11.78 1.42 8.33
C HIS A 103 -10.76 2.33 7.61
N ALA A 104 -9.68 1.78 7.06
CA ALA A 104 -8.72 2.56 6.27
C ALA A 104 -9.36 3.31 5.10
N HIS A 105 -10.42 2.73 4.51
CA HIS A 105 -11.17 3.36 3.44
C HIS A 105 -11.85 4.65 3.90
N LEU A 106 -12.30 4.72 5.17
CA LEU A 106 -12.91 5.92 5.74
C LEU A 106 -11.88 7.05 5.86
N VAL A 107 -10.65 6.71 6.28
CA VAL A 107 -9.56 7.69 6.36
C VAL A 107 -9.14 8.14 4.95
N ASN A 108 -9.11 7.23 3.98
CA ASN A 108 -8.71 7.55 2.62
C ASN A 108 -9.77 8.37 1.86
N PHE A 109 -11.03 7.96 1.92
CA PHE A 109 -12.11 8.53 1.10
C PHE A 109 -13.10 9.41 1.87
N GLY A 110 -13.00 9.41 3.19
CA GLY A 110 -13.96 10.07 4.05
C GLY A 110 -15.25 9.26 4.27
N THR A 111 -16.17 9.86 4.96
CA THR A 111 -17.48 9.27 5.24
C THR A 111 -18.58 10.27 4.94
N GLY A 112 -19.67 9.81 4.33
CA GLY A 112 -20.89 10.60 4.18
C GLY A 112 -21.62 10.82 5.51
N LYS A 113 -22.77 11.49 5.45
CA LYS A 113 -23.65 11.67 6.60
C LYS A 113 -24.02 10.32 7.22
N ARG A 114 -23.94 10.22 8.54
CA ARG A 114 -24.25 8.99 9.28
C ARG A 114 -25.44 9.20 10.19
N TYR A 115 -26.27 8.19 10.26
CA TYR A 115 -27.45 8.16 11.12
C TYR A 115 -27.46 6.86 11.92
N LYS A 116 -27.95 6.91 13.17
CA LYS A 116 -28.20 5.69 13.94
C LYS A 116 -29.34 4.91 13.29
N LYS A 117 -29.12 3.63 13.01
CA LYS A 117 -30.15 2.76 12.41
C LYS A 117 -31.41 2.65 13.26
N THR A 118 -31.26 2.69 14.59
CA THR A 118 -32.35 2.50 15.53
C THR A 118 -33.19 3.75 15.77
N THR A 119 -32.61 4.92 15.70
CA THR A 119 -33.28 6.19 16.07
C THR A 119 -33.36 7.20 14.94
N GLY A 120 -32.77 6.93 13.80
CA GLY A 120 -32.66 7.92 12.72
C GLY A 120 -31.83 9.16 13.09
N GLN A 121 -31.28 9.22 14.30
CA GLN A 121 -30.55 10.38 14.81
C GLN A 121 -29.24 10.56 14.05
N TYR A 122 -28.98 11.77 13.60
CA TYR A 122 -27.72 12.14 12.95
C TYR A 122 -26.55 11.99 13.93
N THR A 123 -25.56 11.22 13.55
CA THR A 123 -24.38 10.93 14.38
C THR A 123 -23.12 11.66 13.92
N GLY A 124 -23.28 12.58 12.99
CA GLY A 124 -22.19 13.35 12.43
C GLY A 124 -21.67 12.80 11.08
N SER A 125 -21.04 13.66 10.32
CA SER A 125 -20.19 13.27 9.21
C SER A 125 -18.74 13.52 9.61
N VAL A 126 -17.87 12.55 9.41
CA VAL A 126 -16.43 12.72 9.70
C VAL A 126 -15.72 13.46 8.56
N SER A 127 -16.47 13.90 7.53
CA SER A 127 -15.83 14.28 6.28
C SER A 127 -15.57 15.77 6.07
N LYS A 128 -16.38 16.68 6.57
CA LYS A 128 -16.23 18.08 6.16
C LYS A 128 -15.30 18.93 7.04
N ASN A 129 -15.10 18.53 8.29
CA ASN A 129 -14.33 19.31 9.26
C ASN A 129 -13.14 18.56 9.86
N ALA A 130 -12.94 17.29 9.53
CA ALA A 130 -11.74 16.57 9.90
C ALA A 130 -10.73 16.75 8.74
N PRO A 131 -9.64 17.48 8.95
CA PRO A 131 -8.74 17.91 7.86
C PRO A 131 -8.05 16.76 7.12
N ASN A 132 -8.31 15.52 7.51
CA ASN A 132 -7.59 14.37 6.99
C ASN A 132 -8.49 13.19 6.57
N VAL A 133 -9.81 13.30 6.76
CA VAL A 133 -10.77 12.30 6.29
C VAL A 133 -11.09 12.63 4.84
N GLY A 134 -10.86 11.67 3.94
CA GLY A 134 -10.86 11.93 2.50
C GLY A 134 -9.54 12.48 2.00
N SER A 135 -8.46 12.28 2.77
CA SER A 135 -7.12 12.77 2.44
C SER A 135 -6.49 12.08 1.22
N MET A 136 -7.12 11.02 0.73
CA MET A 136 -6.60 10.19 -0.37
C MET A 136 -5.15 9.72 -0.11
N PHE A 137 -4.77 9.60 1.18
CA PHE A 137 -3.38 9.37 1.59
C PHE A 137 -2.77 8.14 0.93
N TRP A 138 -3.57 7.08 0.76
CA TRP A 138 -3.11 5.84 0.13
C TRP A 138 -2.94 6.01 -1.37
N SER A 139 -3.95 6.54 -2.05
CA SER A 139 -3.92 6.78 -3.49
C SER A 139 -2.83 7.77 -3.87
N ASN A 140 -2.73 8.88 -3.14
CA ASN A 140 -1.68 9.87 -3.34
C ASN A 140 -0.28 9.31 -3.06
N ASN A 141 -0.14 8.42 -2.05
CA ASN A 141 1.13 7.76 -1.78
C ASN A 141 1.55 6.85 -2.94
N LEU A 142 0.62 6.12 -3.54
CA LEU A 142 0.91 5.26 -4.69
C LEU A 142 1.33 6.09 -5.90
N SER A 143 0.55 7.09 -6.30
CA SER A 143 0.85 7.95 -7.46
C SER A 143 2.17 8.70 -7.31
N ARG A 144 2.43 9.31 -6.14
CA ARG A 144 3.66 10.05 -5.88
C ARG A 144 4.92 9.18 -5.87
N ASN A 145 4.78 7.88 -5.63
CA ASN A 145 5.91 6.96 -5.55
C ASN A 145 5.97 5.98 -6.73
N GLU A 146 5.15 6.16 -7.74
CA GLU A 146 5.07 5.24 -8.89
C GLU A 146 6.43 4.97 -9.52
N GLN A 147 7.17 6.02 -9.88
CA GLN A 147 8.51 5.89 -10.44
C GLN A 147 9.47 5.16 -9.49
N ALA A 148 9.44 5.50 -8.20
CA ALA A 148 10.29 4.82 -7.21
C ALA A 148 9.92 3.34 -7.04
N ILE A 149 8.64 2.99 -7.20
CA ILE A 149 8.15 1.61 -7.16
C ILE A 149 8.66 0.84 -8.38
N LYS A 150 8.52 1.39 -9.60
CA LYS A 150 9.05 0.82 -10.85
C LYS A 150 10.55 0.59 -10.76
N GLN A 151 11.31 1.62 -10.41
CA GLN A 151 12.76 1.53 -10.28
C GLN A 151 13.20 0.51 -9.23
N LYS A 152 12.42 0.36 -8.13
CA LYS A 152 12.70 -0.66 -7.12
C LYS A 152 12.51 -2.08 -7.65
N ILE A 153 11.51 -2.30 -8.51
CA ILE A 153 11.29 -3.60 -9.16
C ILE A 153 12.49 -3.91 -10.07
N ILE A 154 12.82 -3.01 -10.99
CA ILE A 154 13.92 -3.17 -11.95
C ILE A 154 15.23 -3.46 -11.23
N ASN A 155 15.61 -2.60 -10.30
CA ASN A 155 16.87 -2.73 -9.56
C ASN A 155 16.93 -4.03 -8.74
N SER A 156 15.79 -4.48 -8.19
CA SER A 156 15.74 -5.72 -7.42
C SER A 156 15.88 -6.96 -8.32
N VAL A 157 15.27 -6.94 -9.50
CA VAL A 157 15.44 -8.02 -10.50
C VAL A 157 16.90 -8.09 -10.94
N ILE A 158 17.47 -6.97 -11.42
CA ILE A 158 18.86 -6.90 -11.88
C ILE A 158 19.83 -7.33 -10.78
N ALA A 159 19.68 -6.83 -9.55
CA ALA A 159 20.55 -7.20 -8.43
C ALA A 159 20.44 -8.68 -8.08
N SER A 160 19.26 -9.28 -8.26
CA SER A 160 19.07 -10.71 -8.02
C SER A 160 19.75 -11.56 -9.10
N CYS A 161 19.70 -11.13 -10.35
CA CYS A 161 20.41 -11.76 -11.45
C CYS A 161 21.93 -11.68 -11.25
N LYS A 162 22.47 -10.52 -10.90
CA LYS A 162 23.91 -10.34 -10.62
C LYS A 162 24.42 -11.25 -9.51
N LYS A 163 23.62 -11.51 -8.45
CA LYS A 163 24.00 -12.41 -7.36
C LYS A 163 24.12 -13.87 -7.78
N MET A 164 23.58 -14.24 -8.93
CA MET A 164 23.72 -15.57 -9.51
C MET A 164 24.94 -15.69 -10.46
N GLY A 165 25.88 -14.76 -10.37
CA GLY A 165 27.13 -14.78 -11.15
C GLY A 165 27.02 -14.13 -12.52
N TRP A 166 26.04 -13.30 -12.74
CA TRP A 166 25.77 -12.64 -14.02
C TRP A 166 26.42 -11.24 -14.05
N LYS A 167 27.38 -11.08 -14.95
CA LYS A 167 28.03 -9.79 -15.23
C LYS A 167 27.23 -8.99 -16.25
#